data_e6ada4d74e6be9b1cc61f7115a1b1156
#
_entry.id   e6ada4d74e6be9b1cc61f7115a1b1156
#
_cell.length_a   1.000
_cell.length_b   1.000
_cell.length_c   1.000
_cell.angle_alpha   90.00
_cell.angle_beta   90.00
_cell.angle_gamma   90.00
#
_symmetry.space_group_name_H-M   'P 1'
#
loop_
_entity.id
_entity.type
_entity.pdbx_description
1 polymer ?
#
loop_
_entity_poly.entity_id
_entity_poly.type
_entity_poly.pdbx_seq_one_letter_code
_entity_poly.pdbx_strand_id
1 'polypeptide(L)'
;ESISKCDELLDETIDGNAERVAELIELAHETYTSILKYNDENALSCVLTMAYFTAPAYYNVIREMPSGKGFADFVFLPRANAGNRPAMIIELKYNQSAETALKQIKEKRYQGALSGYQGKILLVGINYDSEKHHTCMIEEL
;
A
#
# COMPACT_ATOMS: atom_id res chain seq x y z
N GLU A 1 -18.03 0.53 10.80
CA GLU A 1 -17.87 1.25 9.53
C GLU A 1 -16.42 1.32 9.07
N SER A 2 -15.48 1.74 9.92
CA SER A 2 -14.08 1.79 9.52
C SER A 2 -13.54 0.41 9.18
N ILE A 3 -13.91 -0.63 9.92
CA ILE A 3 -13.46 -1.99 9.64
C ILE A 3 -14.01 -2.48 8.30
N SER A 4 -15.27 -2.17 8.02
CA SER A 4 -15.90 -2.51 6.75
C SER A 4 -15.16 -1.86 5.56
N LYS A 5 -14.75 -0.61 5.71
CA LYS A 5 -13.97 0.08 4.69
C LYS A 5 -12.58 -0.50 4.52
N CYS A 6 -11.96 -0.98 5.61
CA CYS A 6 -10.66 -1.63 5.54
C CYS A 6 -10.75 -2.95 4.77
N ASP A 7 -11.81 -3.73 5.00
CA ASP A 7 -12.05 -4.96 4.24
C ASP A 7 -12.24 -4.65 2.76
N GLU A 8 -13.01 -3.61 2.45
CA GLU A 8 -13.23 -3.19 1.07
C GLU A 8 -11.92 -2.80 0.42
N LEU A 9 -11.08 -2.02 1.11
CA LEU A 9 -9.80 -1.59 0.58
C LEU A 9 -8.92 -2.79 0.23
N LEU A 10 -8.82 -3.75 1.13
CA LEU A 10 -8.01 -4.94 0.90
C LEU A 10 -8.52 -5.70 -0.32
N ASP A 11 -9.82 -5.94 -0.40
CA ASP A 11 -10.42 -6.68 -1.51
C ASP A 11 -10.23 -5.96 -2.84
N GLU A 12 -10.41 -4.64 -2.87
CA GLU A 12 -10.24 -3.88 -4.10
C GLU A 12 -8.78 -3.86 -4.55
N THR A 13 -7.85 -3.85 -3.61
CA THR A 13 -6.42 -3.93 -3.94
C THR A 13 -6.11 -5.29 -4.58
N ILE A 14 -6.60 -6.36 -3.98
CA ILE A 14 -6.39 -7.72 -4.49
C ILE A 14 -6.99 -7.87 -5.89
N ASP A 15 -8.15 -7.25 -6.13
CA ASP A 15 -8.83 -7.31 -7.42
C ASP A 15 -8.22 -6.38 -8.47
N GLY A 16 -7.27 -5.54 -8.09
CA GLY A 16 -6.59 -4.65 -9.02
C GLY A 16 -7.36 -3.39 -9.39
N ASN A 17 -8.35 -3.01 -8.60
CA ASN A 17 -9.18 -1.82 -8.86
C ASN A 17 -8.50 -0.55 -8.36
N ALA A 18 -7.48 -0.10 -9.08
CA ALA A 18 -6.61 0.99 -8.65
C ALA A 18 -7.36 2.29 -8.36
N GLU A 19 -8.35 2.66 -9.17
CA GLU A 19 -9.12 3.87 -8.94
C GLU A 19 -9.87 3.83 -7.62
N ARG A 20 -10.50 2.70 -7.33
CA ARG A 20 -11.25 2.54 -6.09
C ARG A 20 -10.31 2.53 -4.88
N VAL A 21 -9.13 1.91 -5.03
CA VAL A 21 -8.11 1.93 -3.98
C VAL A 21 -7.70 3.38 -3.67
N ALA A 22 -7.44 4.19 -4.71
CA ALA A 22 -7.08 5.60 -4.51
C ALA A 22 -8.18 6.36 -3.77
N GLU A 23 -9.45 6.14 -4.13
CA GLU A 23 -10.58 6.78 -3.46
C GLU A 23 -10.67 6.42 -1.99
N LEU A 24 -10.52 5.13 -1.69
CA LEU A 24 -10.61 4.66 -0.31
C LEU A 24 -9.47 5.16 0.56
N ILE A 25 -8.25 5.22 -0.01
CA ILE A 25 -7.11 5.77 0.71
C ILE A 25 -7.29 7.26 0.95
N GLU A 26 -7.81 7.99 -0.04
CA GLU A 26 -8.09 9.41 0.11
C GLU A 26 -9.09 9.65 1.23
N LEU A 27 -10.15 8.85 1.29
CA LEU A 27 -11.13 8.93 2.35
C LEU A 27 -10.51 8.65 3.72
N ALA A 28 -9.65 7.64 3.81
CA ALA A 28 -8.95 7.32 5.05
C ALA A 28 -8.03 8.47 5.46
N HIS A 29 -7.33 9.06 4.49
CA HIS A 29 -6.44 10.18 4.76
C HIS A 29 -7.21 11.37 5.32
N GLU A 30 -8.34 11.71 4.73
CA GLU A 30 -9.20 12.77 5.24
C GLU A 30 -9.67 12.50 6.66
N THR A 31 -10.05 11.25 6.92
CA THR A 31 -10.54 10.85 8.23
C THR A 31 -9.47 11.02 9.31
N TYR A 32 -8.23 10.70 9.00
CA TYR A 32 -7.15 10.69 9.98
C TYR A 32 -6.26 11.94 9.96
N THR A 33 -6.50 12.88 9.06
CA THR A 33 -5.68 14.11 8.96
C THR A 33 -5.74 14.94 10.23
N SER A 34 -6.87 14.95 10.93
CA SER A 34 -6.99 15.69 12.19
C SER A 34 -6.11 15.09 13.28
N ILE A 35 -5.75 13.84 13.18
CA ILE A 35 -4.86 13.16 14.12
C ILE A 35 -3.41 13.32 13.70
N LEU A 36 -3.15 13.23 12.41
CA LEU A 36 -1.82 13.37 11.82
C LEU A 36 -1.65 14.81 11.36
N LYS A 37 -0.85 15.59 12.04
CA LYS A 37 -0.78 17.03 11.85
C LYS A 37 0.04 17.48 10.65
N TYR A 38 0.58 16.57 9.86
CA TYR A 38 1.38 16.89 8.69
C TYR A 38 1.12 15.91 7.57
N ASN A 39 1.34 16.37 6.34
CA ASN A 39 1.08 15.60 5.13
C ASN A 39 2.40 15.37 4.40
N ASP A 40 3.02 14.23 4.63
CA ASP A 40 4.23 13.80 3.95
C ASP A 40 4.17 12.27 3.81
N GLU A 41 5.25 11.67 3.32
CA GLU A 41 5.29 10.22 3.14
C GLU A 41 5.10 9.47 4.45
N ASN A 42 5.59 10.02 5.56
CA ASN A 42 5.40 9.43 6.87
C ASN A 42 3.93 9.42 7.28
N ALA A 43 3.24 10.53 7.09
CA ALA A 43 1.81 10.61 7.40
C ALA A 43 1.03 9.63 6.52
N LEU A 44 1.35 9.56 5.23
CA LEU A 44 0.70 8.63 4.33
C LEU A 44 0.94 7.18 4.75
N SER A 45 2.16 6.86 5.17
CA SER A 45 2.48 5.53 5.68
C SER A 45 1.63 5.17 6.90
N CYS A 46 1.41 6.11 7.82
CA CYS A 46 0.55 5.88 8.97
C CYS A 46 -0.91 5.67 8.54
N VAL A 47 -1.39 6.48 7.60
CA VAL A 47 -2.74 6.33 7.07
C VAL A 47 -2.92 4.96 6.43
N LEU A 48 -1.93 4.49 5.68
CA LEU A 48 -2.02 3.17 5.05
C LEU A 48 -2.04 2.05 6.08
N THR A 49 -1.27 2.17 7.15
CA THR A 49 -1.30 1.19 8.23
C THR A 49 -2.71 1.09 8.81
N MET A 50 -3.38 2.23 9.00
CA MET A 50 -4.75 2.25 9.49
C MET A 50 -5.75 1.76 8.44
N ALA A 51 -5.56 2.17 7.19
CA ALA A 51 -6.48 1.81 6.10
C ALA A 51 -6.47 0.32 5.82
N TYR A 52 -5.33 -0.34 5.97
CA TYR A 52 -5.22 -1.78 5.79
C TYR A 52 -5.28 -2.53 7.12
N PHE A 53 -6.02 -2.00 8.06
CA PHE A 53 -6.09 -2.54 9.43
C PHE A 53 -6.46 -4.02 9.48
N THR A 54 -7.29 -4.50 8.56
CA THR A 54 -7.72 -5.91 8.56
C THR A 54 -6.75 -6.84 7.84
N ALA A 55 -5.76 -6.30 7.12
CA ALA A 55 -4.81 -7.14 6.38
C ALA A 55 -4.06 -8.14 7.26
N PRO A 56 -3.67 -7.81 8.51
CA PRO A 56 -2.95 -8.79 9.34
C PRO A 56 -3.70 -10.09 9.61
N ALA A 57 -5.01 -10.13 9.39
CA ALA A 57 -5.77 -11.39 9.52
C ALA A 57 -5.31 -12.42 8.49
N TYR A 58 -4.84 -11.99 7.31
CA TYR A 58 -4.47 -12.86 6.20
C TYR A 58 -3.02 -12.71 5.78
N TYR A 59 -2.33 -11.69 6.27
CA TYR A 59 -0.98 -11.34 5.81
C TYR A 59 -0.05 -11.08 6.97
N ASN A 60 1.21 -11.44 6.77
CA ASN A 60 2.31 -10.85 7.50
C ASN A 60 2.62 -9.53 6.83
N VAL A 61 2.43 -8.44 7.54
CA VAL A 61 2.66 -7.10 6.98
C VAL A 61 4.02 -6.62 7.47
N ILE A 62 4.93 -6.44 6.52
CA ILE A 62 6.29 -5.96 6.80
C ILE A 62 6.37 -4.53 6.28
N ARG A 63 6.69 -3.61 7.18
CA ARG A 63 6.90 -2.22 6.80
C ARG A 63 8.40 -1.94 6.82
N GLU A 64 8.94 -1.55 5.67
CA GLU A 64 10.34 -1.16 5.62
C GLU A 64 10.48 0.29 6.01
N MET A 65 11.42 0.56 6.90
CA MET A 65 11.67 1.94 7.32
C MET A 65 12.39 2.69 6.21
N PRO A 66 12.05 3.97 6.00
CA PRO A 66 12.71 4.76 4.98
C PRO A 66 14.20 4.88 5.27
N SER A 67 15.01 4.60 4.28
CA SER A 67 16.46 4.77 4.41
C SER A 67 16.84 6.14 3.86
N GLY A 68 16.77 7.15 4.70
CA GLY A 68 17.31 8.49 4.37
C GLY A 68 16.63 9.26 3.25
N LYS A 69 15.79 8.63 2.43
CA LYS A 69 15.10 9.27 1.31
C LYS A 69 13.59 9.28 1.43
N GLY A 70 13.08 8.97 2.60
CA GLY A 70 11.67 9.16 2.90
C GLY A 70 10.69 8.20 2.24
N PHE A 71 11.11 7.03 1.81
CA PHE A 71 10.21 6.07 1.20
C PHE A 71 9.78 5.01 2.19
N ALA A 72 8.51 4.72 2.22
CA ALA A 72 7.98 3.66 3.04
C ALA A 72 7.39 2.60 2.14
N ASP A 73 7.89 1.38 2.28
CA ASP A 73 7.40 0.25 1.53
C ASP A 73 6.68 -0.70 2.48
N PHE A 74 5.64 -1.30 1.96
CA PHE A 74 4.94 -2.36 2.68
C PHE A 74 5.05 -3.63 1.86
N VAL A 75 5.33 -4.74 2.53
CA VAL A 75 5.29 -6.06 1.90
C VAL A 75 4.23 -6.87 2.64
N PHE A 76 3.27 -7.38 1.90
CA PHE A 76 2.18 -8.19 2.44
C PHE A 76 2.42 -9.63 2.01
N LEU A 77 2.84 -10.47 2.96
CA LEU A 77 3.09 -11.89 2.71
C LEU A 77 1.91 -12.71 3.17
N PRO A 78 1.28 -13.50 2.27
CA PRO A 78 0.12 -14.30 2.67
C PRO A 78 0.46 -15.28 3.80
N ARG A 79 -0.41 -15.34 4.79
CA ARG A 79 -0.34 -16.35 5.84
C ARG A 79 -0.93 -17.66 5.33
N ALA A 80 -0.78 -18.72 6.10
CA ALA A 80 -1.31 -20.04 5.72
C ALA A 80 -2.82 -20.01 5.45
N ASN A 81 -3.56 -19.14 6.15
CA ASN A 81 -5.01 -19.05 5.99
C ASN A 81 -5.44 -18.04 4.92
N ALA A 82 -4.52 -17.54 4.13
CA ALA A 82 -4.84 -16.47 3.16
C ALA A 82 -5.56 -16.98 1.90
N GLY A 83 -5.63 -18.30 1.70
CA GLY A 83 -6.26 -18.86 0.50
C GLY A 83 -5.50 -18.46 -0.75
N ASN A 84 -6.20 -17.96 -1.76
CA ASN A 84 -5.60 -17.57 -3.03
C ASN A 84 -5.15 -16.11 -3.06
N ARG A 85 -5.11 -15.43 -1.93
CA ARG A 85 -4.70 -14.03 -1.90
C ARG A 85 -3.24 -13.89 -2.31
N PRO A 86 -2.92 -12.92 -3.18
CA PRO A 86 -1.54 -12.74 -3.65
C PRO A 86 -0.68 -12.05 -2.61
N ALA A 87 0.63 -12.18 -2.74
CA ALA A 87 1.55 -11.28 -2.05
C ALA A 87 1.43 -9.89 -2.68
N MET A 88 1.71 -8.85 -1.91
CA MET A 88 1.61 -7.48 -2.41
C MET A 88 2.79 -6.66 -1.92
N ILE A 89 3.28 -5.78 -2.81
CA ILE A 89 4.31 -4.80 -2.46
C ILE A 89 3.72 -3.43 -2.73
N ILE A 90 3.71 -2.57 -1.72
CA ILE A 90 3.16 -1.23 -1.84
C ILE A 90 4.27 -0.21 -1.65
N GLU A 91 4.46 0.64 -2.63
CA GLU A 91 5.40 1.74 -2.59
C GLU A 91 4.64 3.06 -2.53
N LEU A 92 5.07 3.96 -1.65
CA LEU A 92 4.45 5.26 -1.46
C LEU A 92 5.33 6.36 -2.01
N LYS A 93 4.69 7.34 -2.63
CA LYS A 93 5.35 8.55 -3.11
C LYS A 93 4.57 9.78 -2.69
N TYR A 94 5.28 10.89 -2.55
CA TYR A 94 4.68 12.19 -2.29
C TYR A 94 5.13 13.16 -3.37
N ASN A 95 4.17 13.84 -4.02
CA ASN A 95 4.43 14.81 -5.08
C ASN A 95 5.23 14.25 -6.26
N GLN A 96 4.99 12.97 -6.58
CA GLN A 96 5.59 12.32 -7.74
C GLN A 96 4.48 11.67 -8.56
N SER A 97 4.51 10.36 -8.73
CA SER A 97 3.45 9.66 -9.45
C SER A 97 3.36 8.21 -9.02
N ALA A 98 2.20 7.60 -9.26
CA ALA A 98 2.01 6.17 -9.03
C ALA A 98 2.92 5.37 -9.96
N GLU A 99 3.16 5.86 -11.18
CA GLU A 99 4.09 5.21 -12.12
C GLU A 99 5.51 5.16 -11.57
N THR A 100 5.97 6.27 -10.97
CA THR A 100 7.30 6.34 -10.36
C THR A 100 7.39 5.33 -9.21
N ALA A 101 6.32 5.20 -8.43
CA ALA A 101 6.28 4.22 -7.34
C ALA A 101 6.44 2.79 -7.89
N LEU A 102 5.68 2.44 -8.93
CA LEU A 102 5.79 1.11 -9.54
C LEU A 102 7.18 0.85 -10.10
N LYS A 103 7.75 1.84 -10.77
CA LYS A 103 9.09 1.72 -11.33
C LYS A 103 10.11 1.43 -10.23
N GLN A 104 9.97 2.10 -9.10
CA GLN A 104 10.87 1.91 -7.98
C GLN A 104 10.75 0.53 -7.36
N ILE A 105 9.53 -0.01 -7.26
CA ILE A 105 9.34 -1.38 -6.82
C ILE A 105 10.13 -2.33 -7.72
N LYS A 106 10.02 -2.16 -9.01
CA LYS A 106 10.68 -3.03 -9.99
C LYS A 106 12.20 -2.92 -9.90
N GLU A 107 12.72 -1.73 -9.64
CA GLU A 107 14.16 -1.50 -9.55
C GLU A 107 14.78 -2.03 -8.27
N LYS A 108 14.03 -2.03 -7.18
CA LYS A 108 14.55 -2.42 -5.87
C LYS A 108 14.82 -3.90 -5.70
N ARG A 109 14.23 -4.75 -6.53
CA ARG A 109 14.37 -6.19 -6.44
C ARG A 109 14.17 -6.71 -5.03
N TYR A 110 12.93 -7.00 -4.70
CA TYR A 110 12.59 -7.49 -3.36
C TYR A 110 13.11 -8.91 -3.17
N GLN A 111 14.38 -9.00 -2.79
CA GLN A 111 14.99 -10.25 -2.36
C GLN A 111 14.75 -10.36 -0.86
N GLY A 112 14.90 -11.52 -0.31
CA GLY A 112 14.65 -11.72 1.11
C GLY A 112 13.20 -12.05 1.40
N ALA A 113 12.37 -11.04 1.71
CA ALA A 113 10.98 -11.29 2.11
C ALA A 113 10.19 -12.10 1.09
N LEU A 114 10.42 -11.89 -0.21
CA LEU A 114 9.73 -12.63 -1.27
C LEU A 114 10.60 -13.70 -1.91
N SER A 115 11.79 -13.94 -1.38
CA SER A 115 12.68 -14.97 -1.91
C SER A 115 12.00 -16.33 -1.78
N GLY A 116 11.91 -17.04 -2.90
CA GLY A 116 11.26 -18.36 -2.93
C GLY A 116 9.74 -18.34 -2.99
N TYR A 117 9.13 -17.16 -2.94
CA TYR A 117 7.67 -17.07 -3.06
C TYR A 117 7.27 -17.35 -4.51
N GLN A 118 6.37 -18.30 -4.72
CA GLN A 118 6.00 -18.73 -6.07
C GLN A 118 4.56 -18.39 -6.46
N GLY A 119 3.84 -17.72 -5.57
CA GLY A 119 2.47 -17.31 -5.87
C GLY A 119 2.42 -16.01 -6.65
N LYS A 120 1.19 -15.54 -6.87
CA LYS A 120 0.94 -14.27 -7.54
C LYS A 120 1.44 -13.11 -6.67
N ILE A 121 2.06 -12.13 -7.32
CA ILE A 121 2.55 -10.92 -6.64
C ILE A 121 1.94 -9.70 -7.33
N LEU A 122 1.34 -8.81 -6.53
CA LEU A 122 0.84 -7.54 -7.02
C LEU A 122 1.78 -6.41 -6.60
N LEU A 123 2.07 -5.53 -7.54
CA LEU A 123 2.84 -4.32 -7.30
C LEU A 123 1.86 -3.14 -7.25
N VAL A 124 1.88 -2.40 -6.16
CA VAL A 124 0.93 -1.32 -5.91
C VAL A 124 1.69 -0.02 -5.69
N GLY A 125 1.54 0.91 -6.61
CA GLY A 125 2.14 2.24 -6.49
C GLY A 125 1.08 3.24 -6.07
N ILE A 126 1.35 4.01 -5.02
CA ILE A 126 0.42 5.01 -4.50
C ILE A 126 1.15 6.34 -4.37
N ASN A 127 0.57 7.39 -4.91
CA ASN A 127 1.10 8.73 -4.79
C ASN A 127 0.09 9.67 -4.16
N TYR A 128 0.57 10.54 -3.29
CA TYR A 128 -0.20 11.60 -2.69
C TYR A 128 0.45 12.92 -3.08
N ASP A 129 -0.33 13.88 -3.56
CA ASP A 129 0.23 15.17 -3.99
C ASP A 129 -0.13 16.32 -3.06
N SER A 130 0.47 17.48 -3.30
CA SER A 130 0.27 18.66 -2.47
C SER A 130 -1.16 19.22 -2.56
N GLU A 131 -1.93 18.81 -3.57
CA GLU A 131 -3.34 19.21 -3.71
C GLU A 131 -4.27 18.19 -3.05
N LYS A 132 -3.70 17.24 -2.30
CA LYS A 132 -4.42 16.20 -1.54
C LYS A 132 -5.12 15.18 -2.42
N HIS A 133 -4.62 14.94 -3.62
CA HIS A 133 -5.12 13.89 -4.50
C HIS A 133 -4.28 12.64 -4.36
N HIS A 134 -4.95 11.51 -4.37
CA HIS A 134 -4.30 10.19 -4.34
C HIS A 134 -4.45 9.54 -5.71
N THR A 135 -3.37 8.94 -6.17
CA THR A 135 -3.40 8.13 -7.39
C THR A 135 -2.79 6.77 -7.08
N CYS A 136 -3.25 5.76 -7.80
CA CYS A 136 -2.81 4.39 -7.56
C CYS A 136 -2.67 3.67 -8.89
N MET A 137 -1.65 2.82 -8.99
CA MET A 137 -1.50 1.89 -10.10
C MET A 137 -1.18 0.51 -9.54
N ILE A 138 -1.76 -0.51 -10.13
CA ILE A 138 -1.58 -1.90 -9.69
C ILE A 138 -1.19 -2.74 -10.89
N GLU A 139 -0.11 -3.49 -10.74
CA GLU A 139 0.34 -4.41 -11.78
C GLU A 139 0.59 -5.78 -11.17
N GLU A 140 0.36 -6.82 -11.94
CA GLU A 140 0.73 -8.17 -11.55
C GLU A 140 2.13 -8.45 -12.08
N LEU A 141 3.00 -8.92 -11.18
CA LEU A 141 4.37 -9.28 -11.56
C LEU A 141 4.41 -10.59 -12.35
#